data_76df810c59e8561f1cc9df1ed9c74968
#
_entry.id   76df810c59e8561f1cc9df1ed9c74968
#
_cell.length_a   1.000
_cell.length_b   1.000
_cell.length_c   1.000
_cell.angle_alpha   90.00
_cell.angle_beta   90.00
_cell.angle_gamma   90.00
#
_symmetry.space_group_name_H-M   'P 1'
#
loop_
_entity.id
_entity.type
_entity.pdbx_description
1 polymer ?
#
loop_
_entity_poly.entity_id
_entity_poly.type
_entity_poly.pdbx_seq_one_letter_code
_entity_poly.pdbx_strand_id
1 'polypeptide(L)'
;MIGNRNPNPLFSLFVCNNNLLAEKPLCLIDVGARGGPQALWQNLLGCVRFVGFDFDEQECTRLNDEFRQKSLDVTFYPYAVYDSRQRKKFYVAKFPPSSGFIKGNEKYVRRFLATVRNNLEVVKEVEVETIDIDSFVRDHGIGCVDFIKVDVEGAELPVLNGAKGCLSRVLGVETELNIGPTRNPDNLSGIDALLRGQGLHLFDIDIARYPRKALPRGYLSYEMNGFRIDFPQRYGQIGTGDAVYLRDPVFERDNGLGFFEWTQTNILKMAMLYELYMLNDSAIELLQEYRSNFSSSLPFDHFFDLLTPLINGFGKIGYKDYVRLSNSLPWFEMEGYKRGWIK
;
A
#
# COMPACT_ATOMS: atom_id res chain seq x y z
N MET A 1 3.33 -10.99 6.04
CA MET A 1 4.33 -9.94 6.22
C MET A 1 4.41 -9.25 4.89
N ILE A 2 3.95 -8.09 4.89
CA ILE A 2 3.91 -7.24 3.72
C ILE A 2 5.35 -6.95 3.33
N GLY A 3 5.68 -7.22 2.10
CA GLY A 3 6.99 -7.18 1.50
C GLY A 3 7.82 -5.93 1.77
N ASN A 4 8.60 -5.51 0.84
CA ASN A 4 9.57 -4.43 0.94
C ASN A 4 8.97 -3.08 1.37
N ARG A 5 8.84 -2.85 2.67
CA ARG A 5 8.43 -1.56 3.26
C ARG A 5 9.62 -0.96 4.00
N ASN A 6 9.89 0.32 3.75
CA ASN A 6 11.00 1.01 4.41
C ASN A 6 10.63 1.37 5.86
N PRO A 7 11.24 0.76 6.88
CA PRO A 7 10.93 1.05 8.27
C PRO A 7 11.48 2.41 8.73
N ASN A 8 12.40 3.00 7.97
CA ASN A 8 13.07 4.26 8.31
C ASN A 8 13.26 5.14 7.06
N PRO A 9 12.18 5.76 6.54
CA PRO A 9 12.21 6.53 5.30
C PRO A 9 12.80 7.93 5.55
N LEU A 10 14.13 8.04 5.49
CA LEU A 10 14.86 9.26 5.88
C LEU A 10 14.55 10.47 5.01
N PHE A 11 14.37 10.27 3.69
CA PHE A 11 14.00 11.33 2.77
C PHE A 11 12.57 11.82 3.06
N SER A 12 11.61 10.90 3.21
CA SER A 12 10.23 11.24 3.53
C SER A 12 10.12 11.98 4.86
N LEU A 13 10.85 11.53 5.89
CA LEU A 13 10.94 12.21 7.17
C LEU A 13 11.55 13.63 7.03
N PHE A 14 12.57 13.79 6.19
CA PHE A 14 13.14 15.10 5.92
C PHE A 14 12.12 16.03 5.26
N VAL A 15 11.40 15.55 4.25
CA VAL A 15 10.34 16.32 3.57
C VAL A 15 9.26 16.77 4.56
N CYS A 16 8.83 15.87 5.45
CA CYS A 16 7.85 16.18 6.50
C CYS A 16 8.38 17.20 7.53
N ASN A 17 9.55 16.96 8.09
CA ASN A 17 10.13 17.78 9.16
C ASN A 17 10.50 19.20 8.69
N ASN A 18 10.74 19.38 7.40
CA ASN A 18 11.01 20.69 6.80
C ASN A 18 9.77 21.32 6.15
N ASN A 19 8.57 20.78 6.39
CA ASN A 19 7.29 21.30 5.90
C ASN A 19 7.26 21.52 4.37
N LEU A 20 7.96 20.71 3.58
CA LEU A 20 8.03 20.88 2.12
C LEU A 20 6.70 20.58 1.42
N LEU A 21 5.76 19.95 2.11
CA LEU A 21 4.39 19.65 1.66
C LEU A 21 3.31 20.35 2.48
N ALA A 22 3.63 21.39 3.29
CA ALA A 22 2.68 22.02 4.20
C ALA A 22 1.41 22.56 3.51
N GLU A 23 1.55 23.13 2.31
CA GLU A 23 0.40 23.66 1.55
C GLU A 23 -0.42 22.56 0.86
N LYS A 24 0.22 21.45 0.52
CA LYS A 24 -0.41 20.32 -0.19
C LYS A 24 0.10 19.00 0.37
N PRO A 25 -0.39 18.58 1.56
CA PRO A 25 0.01 17.31 2.16
C PRO A 25 -0.33 16.13 1.26
N LEU A 26 0.35 15.01 1.43
CA LEU A 26 0.01 13.78 0.75
C LEU A 26 -1.35 13.29 1.26
N CYS A 27 -2.32 13.12 0.37
CA CYS A 27 -3.65 12.63 0.71
C CYS A 27 -3.75 11.12 0.44
N LEU A 28 -3.91 10.37 1.51
CA LEU A 28 -4.04 8.91 1.51
C LEU A 28 -5.48 8.50 1.84
N ILE A 29 -6.09 7.69 0.99
CA ILE A 29 -7.31 6.94 1.29
C ILE A 29 -6.95 5.49 1.60
N ASP A 30 -7.39 4.97 2.76
CA ASP A 30 -7.22 3.58 3.19
C ASP A 30 -8.60 2.92 3.36
N VAL A 31 -8.92 1.97 2.48
CA VAL A 31 -10.18 1.21 2.51
C VAL A 31 -9.92 -0.15 3.14
N GLY A 32 -10.60 -0.40 4.27
CA GLY A 32 -10.31 -1.51 5.17
C GLY A 32 -9.30 -1.09 6.25
N ALA A 33 -9.44 0.15 6.76
CA ALA A 33 -8.49 0.79 7.67
C ALA A 33 -8.65 0.36 9.14
N ARG A 34 -9.16 -0.85 9.40
CA ARG A 34 -9.32 -1.39 10.75
C ARG A 34 -7.99 -1.40 11.50
N GLY A 35 -7.98 -0.90 12.72
CA GLY A 35 -6.76 -0.79 13.55
C GLY A 35 -5.93 0.46 13.28
N GLY A 36 -6.31 1.30 12.32
CA GLY A 36 -5.65 2.56 12.01
C GLY A 36 -4.55 2.47 10.95
N PRO A 37 -3.80 3.56 10.72
CA PRO A 37 -2.77 3.63 9.70
C PRO A 37 -1.70 2.55 9.89
N GLN A 38 -1.31 1.91 8.80
CA GLN A 38 -0.21 0.93 8.81
C GLN A 38 1.10 1.57 9.31
N ALA A 39 1.99 0.73 9.86
CA ALA A 39 3.30 1.16 10.40
C ALA A 39 4.11 2.01 9.41
N LEU A 40 3.98 1.75 8.11
CA LEU A 40 4.58 2.51 7.02
C LEU A 40 4.26 4.01 7.09
N TRP A 41 3.03 4.36 7.45
CA TRP A 41 2.52 5.73 7.46
C TRP A 41 2.65 6.44 8.80
N GLN A 42 2.79 5.67 9.90
CA GLN A 42 2.71 6.23 11.26
C GLN A 42 3.68 7.37 11.52
N ASN A 43 4.91 7.27 11.03
CA ASN A 43 5.93 8.30 11.20
C ASN A 43 5.74 9.52 10.30
N LEU A 44 4.82 9.46 9.33
CA LEU A 44 4.57 10.49 8.33
C LEU A 44 3.23 11.22 8.52
N LEU A 45 2.44 10.84 9.52
CA LEU A 45 1.09 11.40 9.74
C LEU A 45 1.10 12.92 9.99
N GLY A 46 2.24 13.51 10.34
CA GLY A 46 2.39 14.96 10.45
C GLY A 46 2.36 15.71 9.11
N CYS A 47 2.58 15.04 7.98
CA CYS A 47 2.54 15.62 6.63
C CYS A 47 1.62 14.84 5.66
N VAL A 48 0.78 13.98 6.20
CA VAL A 48 -0.18 13.17 5.45
C VAL A 48 -1.59 13.51 5.94
N ARG A 49 -2.50 13.78 5.02
CA ARG A 49 -3.94 13.73 5.27
C ARG A 49 -4.41 12.31 5.08
N PHE A 50 -4.85 11.67 6.16
CA PHE A 50 -5.28 10.28 6.15
C PHE A 50 -6.79 10.18 6.24
N VAL A 51 -7.42 9.47 5.30
CA VAL A 51 -8.85 9.17 5.27
C VAL A 51 -9.03 7.66 5.28
N GLY A 52 -9.47 7.12 6.41
CA GLY A 52 -9.71 5.69 6.59
C GLY A 52 -11.18 5.32 6.48
N PHE A 53 -11.47 4.13 5.96
CA PHE A 53 -12.80 3.55 5.93
C PHE A 53 -12.82 2.19 6.60
N ASP A 54 -13.75 2.01 7.52
CA ASP A 54 -14.16 0.70 8.06
C ASP A 54 -15.67 0.72 8.26
N PHE A 55 -16.35 -0.41 8.07
CA PHE A 55 -17.81 -0.48 8.27
C PHE A 55 -18.23 -0.44 9.75
N ASP A 56 -17.28 -0.66 10.67
CA ASP A 56 -17.49 -0.71 12.12
C ASP A 56 -17.44 0.71 12.71
N GLU A 57 -18.61 1.26 13.02
CA GLU A 57 -18.77 2.60 13.57
C GLU A 57 -18.05 2.78 14.93
N GLN A 58 -18.03 1.73 15.76
CA GLN A 58 -17.36 1.80 17.07
C GLN A 58 -15.85 1.90 16.91
N GLU A 59 -15.29 1.14 15.98
CA GLU A 59 -13.87 1.20 15.66
C GLU A 59 -13.48 2.57 15.06
N CYS A 60 -14.27 3.10 14.12
CA CYS A 60 -14.04 4.43 13.57
C CYS A 60 -14.09 5.52 14.66
N THR A 61 -15.07 5.45 15.57
CA THR A 61 -15.17 6.39 16.69
C THR A 61 -13.94 6.32 17.58
N ARG A 62 -13.53 5.12 17.97
CA ARG A 62 -12.33 4.89 18.79
C ARG A 62 -11.07 5.48 18.15
N LEU A 63 -10.86 5.21 16.86
CA LEU A 63 -9.71 5.72 16.12
C LEU A 63 -9.77 7.25 15.98
N ASN A 64 -10.91 7.81 15.66
CA ASN A 64 -11.07 9.27 15.56
C ASN A 64 -10.75 9.98 16.88
N ASP A 65 -11.16 9.40 18.02
CA ASP A 65 -10.83 9.97 19.33
C ASP A 65 -9.34 9.87 19.62
N GLU A 66 -8.70 8.75 19.29
CA GLU A 66 -7.26 8.56 19.44
C GLU A 66 -6.45 9.59 18.63
N PHE A 67 -6.75 9.77 17.34
CA PHE A 67 -5.98 10.65 16.46
C PHE A 67 -6.29 12.13 16.68
N ARG A 68 -7.49 12.48 17.11
CA ARG A 68 -7.83 13.86 17.54
C ARG A 68 -6.97 14.33 18.71
N GLN A 69 -6.72 13.44 19.69
CA GLN A 69 -5.83 13.76 20.83
C GLN A 69 -4.39 14.04 20.38
N LYS A 70 -3.95 13.47 19.27
CA LYS A 70 -2.62 13.67 18.69
C LYS A 70 -2.53 14.90 17.77
N SER A 71 -3.64 15.60 17.52
CA SER A 71 -3.72 16.76 16.60
C SER A 71 -3.20 16.44 15.19
N LEU A 72 -3.51 15.23 14.67
CA LEU A 72 -3.14 14.77 13.34
C LEU A 72 -4.32 14.86 12.37
N ASP A 73 -4.07 15.10 11.08
CA ASP A 73 -5.09 15.13 10.03
C ASP A 73 -5.44 13.69 9.59
N VAL A 74 -6.07 12.97 10.52
CA VAL A 74 -6.46 11.57 10.37
C VAL A 74 -7.93 11.46 10.71
N THR A 75 -8.74 10.96 9.78
CA THR A 75 -10.18 10.80 9.95
C THR A 75 -10.65 9.44 9.44
N PHE A 76 -11.49 8.77 10.23
CA PHE A 76 -12.12 7.50 9.88
C PHE A 76 -13.61 7.67 9.68
N TYR A 77 -14.15 7.05 8.64
CA TYR A 77 -15.55 7.09 8.27
C TYR A 77 -16.17 5.70 8.32
N PRO A 78 -17.34 5.53 8.97
CA PRO A 78 -18.01 4.24 9.12
C PRO A 78 -18.79 3.86 7.86
N TYR A 79 -18.09 3.76 6.73
CA TYR A 79 -18.68 3.36 5.45
C TYR A 79 -18.08 2.07 4.94
N ALA A 80 -18.97 1.24 4.40
CA ALA A 80 -18.58 0.12 3.57
C ALA A 80 -18.37 0.63 2.14
N VAL A 81 -17.13 0.60 1.64
CA VAL A 81 -16.79 1.12 0.30
C VAL A 81 -16.98 0.03 -0.75
N TYR A 82 -17.59 0.41 -1.89
CA TYR A 82 -17.82 -0.48 -3.03
C TYR A 82 -17.82 0.32 -4.35
N ASP A 83 -18.40 -0.20 -5.42
CA ASP A 83 -18.43 0.46 -6.74
C ASP A 83 -19.43 1.61 -6.87
N SER A 84 -20.43 1.68 -5.99
CA SER A 84 -21.53 2.64 -6.03
C SER A 84 -22.32 2.65 -4.73
N ARG A 85 -23.19 3.64 -4.56
CA ARG A 85 -24.15 3.68 -3.44
C ARG A 85 -25.27 2.67 -3.66
N GLN A 86 -25.32 1.65 -2.80
CA GLN A 86 -26.33 0.60 -2.84
C GLN A 86 -26.41 -0.13 -1.50
N ARG A 87 -27.45 -0.94 -1.32
CA ARG A 87 -27.53 -1.92 -0.23
C ARG A 87 -26.94 -3.24 -0.68
N LYS A 88 -26.02 -3.78 0.11
CA LYS A 88 -25.36 -5.06 -0.16
C LYS A 88 -25.26 -5.92 1.08
N LYS A 89 -25.28 -7.23 0.86
CA LYS A 89 -24.91 -8.19 1.89
C LYS A 89 -23.42 -8.09 2.21
N PHE A 90 -23.12 -8.08 3.49
CA PHE A 90 -21.78 -8.11 4.04
C PHE A 90 -21.67 -9.31 4.99
N TYR A 91 -20.59 -10.05 4.87
CA TYR A 91 -20.34 -11.27 5.60
C TYR A 91 -19.34 -10.98 6.73
N VAL A 92 -19.84 -11.03 7.98
CA VAL A 92 -18.99 -10.89 9.16
C VAL A 92 -18.35 -12.24 9.44
N ALA A 93 -17.03 -12.29 9.35
CA ALA A 93 -16.25 -13.48 9.62
C ALA A 93 -15.94 -13.64 11.12
N LYS A 94 -15.66 -14.87 11.52
CA LYS A 94 -15.21 -15.19 12.89
C LYS A 94 -13.93 -14.47 13.26
N PHE A 95 -13.02 -14.32 12.30
CA PHE A 95 -11.89 -13.40 12.38
C PHE A 95 -12.29 -12.08 11.70
N PRO A 96 -12.57 -11.00 12.46
CA PRO A 96 -13.17 -9.78 11.92
C PRO A 96 -12.42 -9.16 10.74
N PRO A 97 -11.07 -9.15 10.68
CA PRO A 97 -10.33 -8.66 9.52
C PRO A 97 -10.64 -9.41 8.23
N SER A 98 -11.13 -10.66 8.29
CA SER A 98 -11.54 -11.43 7.10
C SER A 98 -13.00 -11.20 6.70
N SER A 99 -13.68 -10.20 7.25
CA SER A 99 -15.04 -9.84 6.87
C SER A 99 -15.05 -9.06 5.55
N GLY A 100 -16.10 -9.24 4.73
CA GLY A 100 -16.18 -8.57 3.43
C GLY A 100 -17.45 -8.86 2.66
N PHE A 101 -17.52 -8.34 1.43
CA PHE A 101 -18.67 -8.53 0.54
C PHE A 101 -18.69 -9.88 -0.17
N ILE A 102 -17.58 -10.61 -0.19
CA ILE A 102 -17.43 -11.87 -0.91
C ILE A 102 -17.21 -13.00 0.08
N LYS A 103 -18.14 -13.95 0.08
CA LYS A 103 -18.05 -15.14 0.90
C LYS A 103 -16.91 -16.05 0.40
N GLY A 104 -16.20 -16.64 1.34
CA GLY A 104 -15.18 -17.63 1.02
C GLY A 104 -15.73 -18.84 0.28
N ASN A 105 -14.96 -19.37 -0.67
CA ASN A 105 -15.30 -20.60 -1.38
C ASN A 105 -15.05 -21.83 -0.48
N GLU A 106 -16.08 -22.27 0.23
CA GLU A 106 -15.99 -23.38 1.19
C GLU A 106 -15.41 -24.67 0.59
N LYS A 107 -15.80 -25.00 -0.67
CA LYS A 107 -15.30 -26.20 -1.36
C LYS A 107 -13.80 -26.12 -1.63
N TYR A 108 -13.27 -24.92 -1.78
CA TYR A 108 -11.84 -24.70 -1.98
C TYR A 108 -11.11 -24.61 -0.65
N VAL A 109 -11.61 -23.79 0.29
CA VAL A 109 -10.98 -23.47 1.58
C VAL A 109 -10.88 -24.71 2.48
N ARG A 110 -11.84 -25.66 2.42
CA ARG A 110 -11.79 -26.93 3.18
C ARG A 110 -10.55 -27.79 2.91
N ARG A 111 -9.81 -27.49 1.84
CA ARG A 111 -8.57 -28.21 1.46
C ARG A 111 -7.35 -27.73 2.23
N PHE A 112 -7.43 -26.59 2.89
CA PHE A 112 -6.38 -26.00 3.70
C PHE A 112 -6.48 -26.44 5.18
N LEU A 113 -5.56 -25.96 6.00
CA LEU A 113 -5.59 -26.21 7.44
C LEU A 113 -6.82 -25.57 8.10
N ALA A 114 -7.17 -26.10 9.27
CA ALA A 114 -8.35 -25.64 10.01
C ALA A 114 -8.30 -24.15 10.37
N THR A 115 -7.10 -23.62 10.67
CA THR A 115 -6.90 -22.20 10.97
C THR A 115 -7.36 -21.29 9.84
N VAL A 116 -6.95 -21.55 8.60
CA VAL A 116 -7.38 -20.77 7.43
C VAL A 116 -8.90 -20.84 7.25
N ARG A 117 -9.47 -22.05 7.38
CA ARG A 117 -10.92 -22.24 7.25
C ARG A 117 -11.70 -21.50 8.35
N ASN A 118 -11.24 -21.59 9.60
CA ASN A 118 -11.94 -20.98 10.72
C ASN A 118 -11.92 -19.45 10.66
N ASN A 119 -10.85 -18.85 10.17
CA ASN A 119 -10.76 -17.41 10.02
C ASN A 119 -11.78 -16.88 8.98
N LEU A 120 -12.10 -17.67 7.97
CA LEU A 120 -13.06 -17.33 6.91
C LEU A 120 -14.51 -17.77 7.23
N GLU A 121 -14.74 -18.39 8.39
CA GLU A 121 -16.07 -18.84 8.82
C GLU A 121 -16.99 -17.63 9.03
N VAL A 122 -18.09 -17.58 8.28
CA VAL A 122 -19.10 -16.51 8.41
C VAL A 122 -19.95 -16.76 9.64
N VAL A 123 -19.94 -15.83 10.58
CA VAL A 123 -20.73 -15.89 11.83
C VAL A 123 -22.01 -15.06 11.74
N LYS A 124 -22.07 -14.07 10.84
CA LYS A 124 -23.24 -13.22 10.65
C LYS A 124 -23.30 -12.67 9.24
N GLU A 125 -24.51 -12.57 8.68
CA GLU A 125 -24.78 -11.81 7.46
C GLU A 125 -25.54 -10.55 7.85
N VAL A 126 -25.09 -9.39 7.33
CA VAL A 126 -25.73 -8.09 7.54
C VAL A 126 -25.95 -7.38 6.20
N GLU A 127 -26.92 -6.49 6.12
CA GLU A 127 -27.03 -5.55 5.01
C GLU A 127 -26.37 -4.24 5.41
N VAL A 128 -25.52 -3.71 4.53
CA VAL A 128 -24.84 -2.43 4.71
C VAL A 128 -25.12 -1.52 3.53
N GLU A 129 -25.15 -0.21 3.79
CA GLU A 129 -25.13 0.79 2.74
C GLU A 129 -23.70 1.05 2.31
N THR A 130 -23.48 1.07 1.00
CA THR A 130 -22.16 1.30 0.42
C THR A 130 -22.02 2.72 -0.13
N ILE A 131 -20.76 3.17 -0.23
CA ILE A 131 -20.39 4.39 -0.93
C ILE A 131 -19.22 4.09 -1.87
N ASP A 132 -19.12 4.80 -2.97
CA ASP A 132 -17.94 4.78 -3.83
C ASP A 132 -16.98 5.93 -3.50
N ILE A 133 -15.69 5.73 -3.80
CA ILE A 133 -14.64 6.70 -3.47
C ILE A 133 -14.86 8.02 -4.23
N ASP A 134 -15.22 7.98 -5.50
CA ASP A 134 -15.43 9.20 -6.31
C ASP A 134 -16.56 10.08 -5.76
N SER A 135 -17.67 9.46 -5.36
CA SER A 135 -18.78 10.16 -4.71
C SER A 135 -18.37 10.72 -3.34
N PHE A 136 -17.65 9.93 -2.54
CA PHE A 136 -17.18 10.39 -1.23
C PHE A 136 -16.26 11.60 -1.35
N VAL A 137 -15.25 11.52 -2.22
CA VAL A 137 -14.27 12.60 -2.46
C VAL A 137 -14.97 13.89 -2.89
N ARG A 138 -15.94 13.78 -3.79
CA ARG A 138 -16.75 14.92 -4.26
C ARG A 138 -17.58 15.52 -3.12
N ASP A 139 -18.31 14.68 -2.39
CA ASP A 139 -19.28 15.11 -1.38
C ASP A 139 -18.59 15.72 -0.14
N HIS A 140 -17.35 15.32 0.15
CA HIS A 140 -16.56 15.86 1.27
C HIS A 140 -15.54 16.92 0.85
N GLY A 141 -15.54 17.34 -0.42
CA GLY A 141 -14.66 18.39 -0.93
C GLY A 141 -13.16 18.06 -0.81
N ILE A 142 -12.79 16.77 -0.95
CA ILE A 142 -11.40 16.36 -0.96
C ILE A 142 -10.80 16.72 -2.32
N GLY A 143 -9.90 17.70 -2.35
CA GLY A 143 -9.42 18.29 -3.60
C GLY A 143 -8.59 17.34 -4.46
N CYS A 144 -7.70 16.57 -3.85
CA CYS A 144 -6.82 15.62 -4.54
C CYS A 144 -6.56 14.42 -3.64
N VAL A 145 -6.62 13.23 -4.23
CA VAL A 145 -6.18 11.98 -3.61
C VAL A 145 -4.88 11.57 -4.28
N ASP A 146 -3.83 11.36 -3.50
CA ASP A 146 -2.51 11.01 -4.02
C ASP A 146 -2.26 9.50 -4.01
N PHE A 147 -2.81 8.79 -3.00
CA PHE A 147 -2.59 7.37 -2.85
C PHE A 147 -3.85 6.67 -2.31
N ILE A 148 -4.15 5.49 -2.83
CA ILE A 148 -5.29 4.67 -2.38
C ILE A 148 -4.76 3.30 -1.96
N LYS A 149 -5.06 2.88 -0.72
CA LYS A 149 -4.91 1.50 -0.27
C LYS A 149 -6.27 0.83 -0.25
N VAL A 150 -6.35 -0.39 -0.77
CA VAL A 150 -7.58 -1.20 -0.76
C VAL A 150 -7.28 -2.61 -0.26
N ASP A 151 -7.91 -2.95 0.86
CA ASP A 151 -7.76 -4.25 1.51
C ASP A 151 -9.12 -4.63 2.13
N VAL A 152 -9.99 -5.20 1.30
CA VAL A 152 -11.40 -5.45 1.61
C VAL A 152 -11.84 -6.89 1.36
N GLU A 153 -10.85 -7.78 1.40
CA GLU A 153 -11.09 -9.21 1.45
C GLU A 153 -11.89 -9.74 0.24
N GLY A 154 -11.44 -9.36 -0.96
CA GLY A 154 -11.92 -9.89 -2.24
C GLY A 154 -12.80 -8.94 -3.06
N ALA A 155 -13.15 -7.76 -2.53
CA ALA A 155 -13.94 -6.75 -3.24
C ALA A 155 -13.10 -5.58 -3.78
N GLU A 156 -11.78 -5.75 -3.94
CA GLU A 156 -10.85 -4.70 -4.36
C GLU A 156 -11.20 -4.15 -5.75
N LEU A 157 -11.46 -5.03 -6.71
CA LEU A 157 -11.82 -4.61 -8.06
C LEU A 157 -13.12 -3.76 -8.11
N PRO A 158 -14.22 -4.14 -7.46
CA PRO A 158 -15.37 -3.25 -7.29
C PRO A 158 -15.03 -1.91 -6.66
N VAL A 159 -14.28 -1.87 -5.55
CA VAL A 159 -13.87 -0.61 -4.90
C VAL A 159 -13.07 0.28 -5.85
N LEU A 160 -12.09 -0.28 -6.56
CA LEU A 160 -11.29 0.45 -7.54
C LEU A 160 -12.14 0.93 -8.74
N ASN A 161 -13.17 0.19 -9.14
CA ASN A 161 -14.13 0.66 -10.14
C ASN A 161 -14.93 1.87 -9.67
N GLY A 162 -15.22 1.99 -8.37
CA GLY A 162 -15.86 3.16 -7.75
C GLY A 162 -14.91 4.34 -7.51
N ALA A 163 -13.63 4.21 -7.90
CA ALA A 163 -12.60 5.23 -7.75
C ALA A 163 -12.01 5.71 -9.09
N LYS A 164 -12.62 5.40 -10.22
CA LYS A 164 -12.04 5.66 -11.56
C LYS A 164 -11.69 7.14 -11.78
N GLY A 165 -12.49 8.06 -11.26
CA GLY A 165 -12.20 9.49 -11.33
C GLY A 165 -10.96 9.87 -10.52
N CYS A 166 -10.76 9.29 -9.34
CA CYS A 166 -9.58 9.46 -8.52
C CYS A 166 -8.36 8.77 -9.15
N LEU A 167 -8.52 7.52 -9.64
CA LEU A 167 -7.43 6.72 -10.20
C LEU A 167 -6.70 7.42 -11.36
N SER A 168 -7.39 8.24 -12.13
CA SER A 168 -6.76 9.02 -13.20
C SER A 168 -5.72 10.04 -12.69
N ARG A 169 -5.75 10.36 -11.39
CA ARG A 169 -4.91 11.42 -10.77
C ARG A 169 -4.07 10.96 -9.61
N VAL A 170 -4.25 9.73 -9.08
CA VAL A 170 -3.41 9.22 -7.99
C VAL A 170 -1.98 8.95 -8.46
N LEU A 171 -1.04 9.05 -7.53
CA LEU A 171 0.37 8.68 -7.73
C LEU A 171 0.58 7.18 -7.60
N GLY A 172 -0.27 6.50 -6.83
CA GLY A 172 -0.17 5.07 -6.64
C GLY A 172 -1.36 4.44 -5.95
N VAL A 173 -1.37 3.11 -5.99
CA VAL A 173 -2.36 2.23 -5.36
C VAL A 173 -1.64 1.05 -4.73
N GLU A 174 -1.96 0.73 -3.48
CA GLU A 174 -1.68 -0.55 -2.85
C GLU A 174 -2.98 -1.34 -2.74
N THR A 175 -2.98 -2.62 -3.15
CA THR A 175 -4.18 -3.42 -3.12
C THR A 175 -3.90 -4.88 -2.81
N GLU A 176 -4.77 -5.50 -1.99
CA GLU A 176 -4.76 -6.94 -1.84
C GLU A 176 -5.18 -7.61 -3.17
N LEU A 177 -4.57 -8.73 -3.45
CA LEU A 177 -4.86 -9.57 -4.60
C LEU A 177 -5.36 -10.93 -4.14
N ASN A 178 -6.56 -11.31 -4.54
CA ASN A 178 -7.03 -12.68 -4.42
C ASN A 178 -6.66 -13.47 -5.67
N ILE A 179 -5.52 -14.17 -5.63
CA ILE A 179 -4.94 -14.88 -6.79
C ILE A 179 -5.51 -16.30 -6.91
N GLY A 180 -5.76 -16.94 -5.76
CA GLY A 180 -6.40 -18.25 -5.72
C GLY A 180 -7.92 -18.14 -5.62
N PRO A 181 -8.68 -19.23 -5.94
CA PRO A 181 -10.15 -19.23 -5.88
C PRO A 181 -10.68 -19.32 -4.43
N THR A 182 -10.04 -18.62 -3.52
CA THR A 182 -10.46 -18.52 -2.11
C THR A 182 -11.70 -17.68 -1.96
N ARG A 183 -11.82 -16.62 -2.74
CA ARG A 183 -12.98 -15.71 -2.80
C ARG A 183 -13.36 -15.42 -4.26
N ASN A 184 -12.64 -14.52 -4.93
CA ASN A 184 -12.89 -14.13 -6.31
C ASN A 184 -11.66 -14.50 -7.19
N PRO A 185 -11.76 -15.47 -8.13
CA PRO A 185 -10.62 -15.93 -8.91
C PRO A 185 -10.12 -14.89 -9.94
N ASP A 186 -10.96 -13.94 -10.35
CA ASP A 186 -10.63 -13.00 -11.44
C ASP A 186 -10.08 -11.66 -10.94
N ASN A 187 -9.79 -11.55 -9.66
CA ASN A 187 -9.40 -10.28 -9.03
C ASN A 187 -8.09 -9.72 -9.61
N LEU A 188 -7.03 -10.55 -9.75
CA LEU A 188 -5.71 -10.11 -10.21
C LEU A 188 -5.75 -9.50 -11.62
N SER A 189 -6.31 -10.23 -12.59
CA SER A 189 -6.31 -9.79 -14.00
C SER A 189 -7.15 -8.52 -14.20
N GLY A 190 -8.29 -8.43 -13.51
CA GLY A 190 -9.17 -7.26 -13.55
C GLY A 190 -8.52 -6.01 -12.94
N ILE A 191 -7.84 -6.16 -11.81
CA ILE A 191 -7.13 -5.07 -11.15
C ILE A 191 -5.96 -4.60 -12.01
N ASP A 192 -5.12 -5.52 -12.52
CA ASP A 192 -3.97 -5.15 -13.34
C ASP A 192 -4.41 -4.41 -14.62
N ALA A 193 -5.45 -4.91 -15.31
CA ALA A 193 -5.98 -4.25 -16.50
C ALA A 193 -6.55 -2.85 -16.19
N LEU A 194 -7.29 -2.71 -15.08
CA LEU A 194 -7.85 -1.41 -14.66
C LEU A 194 -6.74 -0.40 -14.35
N LEU A 195 -5.77 -0.77 -13.51
CA LEU A 195 -4.75 0.15 -13.03
C LEU A 195 -3.77 0.54 -14.14
N ARG A 196 -3.36 -0.40 -14.99
CA ARG A 196 -2.56 -0.09 -16.19
C ARG A 196 -3.30 0.83 -17.16
N GLY A 197 -4.60 0.63 -17.31
CA GLY A 197 -5.45 1.52 -18.11
C GLY A 197 -5.54 2.97 -17.57
N GLN A 198 -5.14 3.18 -16.31
CA GLN A 198 -5.04 4.49 -15.65
C GLN A 198 -3.60 5.05 -15.63
N GLY A 199 -2.65 4.40 -16.29
CA GLY A 199 -1.24 4.78 -16.32
C GLY A 199 -0.43 4.40 -15.09
N LEU A 200 -0.93 3.46 -14.28
CA LEU A 200 -0.21 2.92 -13.15
C LEU A 200 0.53 1.63 -13.55
N HIS A 201 1.74 1.44 -13.06
CA HIS A 201 2.57 0.27 -13.33
C HIS A 201 2.75 -0.57 -12.07
N LEU A 202 2.81 -1.89 -12.23
CA LEU A 202 3.14 -2.79 -11.12
C LEU A 202 4.62 -2.65 -10.78
N PHE A 203 4.94 -2.18 -9.57
CA PHE A 203 6.30 -2.02 -9.07
C PHE A 203 6.70 -3.11 -8.08
N ASP A 204 5.78 -3.57 -7.26
CA ASP A 204 6.08 -4.63 -6.29
C ASP A 204 4.86 -5.54 -6.09
N ILE A 205 5.13 -6.79 -5.76
CA ILE A 205 4.12 -7.77 -5.39
C ILE A 205 4.68 -8.72 -4.32
N ASP A 206 4.06 -8.73 -3.17
CA ASP A 206 4.31 -9.76 -2.14
C ASP A 206 3.24 -10.84 -2.22
N ILE A 207 3.64 -12.10 -2.22
CA ILE A 207 2.72 -13.23 -2.41
C ILE A 207 2.68 -14.14 -1.20
N ALA A 208 1.45 -14.48 -0.81
CA ALA A 208 1.15 -15.44 0.23
C ALA A 208 0.82 -16.82 -0.37
N ARG A 209 1.42 -17.89 0.20
CA ARG A 209 1.24 -19.26 -0.27
C ARG A 209 0.56 -20.09 0.80
N TYR A 210 -0.46 -20.85 0.40
CA TYR A 210 -1.23 -21.72 1.27
C TYR A 210 -1.00 -23.19 0.94
N PRO A 211 -0.29 -23.96 1.81
CA PRO A 211 -0.12 -25.39 1.60
C PRO A 211 -1.43 -26.15 1.92
N ARG A 212 -1.60 -27.29 1.25
CA ARG A 212 -2.75 -28.17 1.46
C ARG A 212 -2.62 -28.95 2.76
N LYS A 213 -3.73 -29.22 3.44
CA LYS A 213 -3.78 -30.02 4.68
C LYS A 213 -3.28 -31.46 4.50
N ALA A 214 -3.27 -31.96 3.25
CA ALA A 214 -2.78 -33.31 2.95
C ALA A 214 -1.28 -33.48 3.23
N LEU A 215 -0.49 -32.40 3.22
CA LEU A 215 0.91 -32.41 3.65
C LEU A 215 1.06 -31.33 4.73
N PRO A 216 0.69 -31.62 5.98
CA PRO A 216 0.78 -30.66 7.05
C PRO A 216 2.25 -30.31 7.33
N ARG A 217 2.54 -29.00 7.42
CA ARG A 217 3.85 -28.47 7.79
C ARG A 217 3.69 -27.47 8.90
N GLY A 218 4.76 -27.29 9.68
CA GLY A 218 4.81 -26.22 10.66
C GLY A 218 4.71 -24.87 9.97
N TYR A 219 3.78 -24.08 10.40
CA TYR A 219 3.61 -22.68 9.97
C TYR A 219 4.34 -21.80 10.97
N LEU A 220 4.87 -20.68 10.50
CA LEU A 220 5.09 -19.58 11.41
C LEU A 220 3.71 -19.08 11.80
N SER A 221 3.39 -19.18 13.08
CA SER A 221 2.14 -18.64 13.61
C SER A 221 2.46 -17.47 14.52
N TYR A 222 1.60 -16.46 14.49
CA TYR A 222 1.59 -15.39 15.48
C TYR A 222 0.18 -15.19 15.99
N GLU A 223 0.05 -14.56 17.15
CA GLU A 223 -1.23 -14.18 17.71
C GLU A 223 -1.51 -12.71 17.45
N MET A 224 -2.71 -12.42 16.95
CA MET A 224 -3.22 -11.07 16.76
C MET A 224 -4.66 -10.99 17.28
N ASN A 225 -4.90 -10.13 18.26
CA ASN A 225 -6.23 -9.92 18.84
C ASN A 225 -6.90 -11.21 19.36
N GLY A 226 -6.13 -12.12 19.94
CA GLY A 226 -6.62 -13.42 20.46
C GLY A 226 -6.84 -14.48 19.36
N PHE A 227 -6.47 -14.21 18.12
CA PHE A 227 -6.53 -15.17 17.01
C PHE A 227 -5.13 -15.63 16.63
N ARG A 228 -4.99 -16.94 16.46
CA ARG A 228 -3.79 -17.51 15.87
C ARG A 228 -3.85 -17.36 14.36
N ILE A 229 -2.85 -16.70 13.79
CA ILE A 229 -2.67 -16.52 12.35
C ILE A 229 -1.47 -17.36 11.93
N ASP A 230 -1.71 -18.33 11.07
CA ASP A 230 -0.66 -19.17 10.50
C ASP A 230 -0.18 -18.54 9.19
N PHE A 231 1.08 -18.10 9.17
CA PHE A 231 1.66 -17.43 8.01
C PHE A 231 1.93 -18.41 6.86
N PRO A 232 1.68 -17.95 5.63
CA PRO A 232 2.03 -18.69 4.44
C PRO A 232 3.55 -18.83 4.33
N GLN A 233 3.96 -20.01 3.95
CA GLN A 233 5.37 -20.38 3.82
C GLN A 233 5.81 -20.30 2.36
N ARG A 234 7.09 -20.59 2.11
CA ARG A 234 7.66 -20.75 0.77
C ARG A 234 7.00 -21.84 -0.08
N TYR A 235 6.10 -22.63 0.51
CA TYR A 235 5.48 -23.80 -0.09
C TYR A 235 3.98 -23.65 -0.24
N GLY A 236 3.44 -24.24 -1.28
CA GLY A 236 2.02 -24.26 -1.56
C GLY A 236 1.64 -23.42 -2.76
N GLN A 237 0.36 -23.42 -3.04
CA GLN A 237 -0.22 -22.61 -4.11
C GLN A 237 -0.28 -21.15 -3.66
N ILE A 238 0.00 -20.22 -4.57
CA ILE A 238 -0.27 -18.80 -4.35
C ILE A 238 -1.78 -18.66 -4.06
N GLY A 239 -2.09 -18.00 -2.96
CA GLY A 239 -3.46 -17.74 -2.52
C GLY A 239 -3.85 -16.28 -2.64
N THR A 240 -3.08 -15.42 -1.98
CA THR A 240 -3.26 -13.96 -1.98
C THR A 240 -1.93 -13.27 -2.20
N GLY A 241 -1.96 -11.97 -2.33
CA GLY A 241 -0.78 -11.12 -2.37
C GLY A 241 -1.17 -9.66 -2.16
N ASP A 242 -0.17 -8.82 -1.91
CA ASP A 242 -0.29 -7.37 -1.88
C ASP A 242 0.50 -6.80 -3.05
N ALA A 243 -0.13 -5.98 -3.88
CA ALA A 243 0.50 -5.37 -5.03
C ALA A 243 0.57 -3.84 -4.88
N VAL A 244 1.67 -3.27 -5.34
CA VAL A 244 1.90 -1.84 -5.38
C VAL A 244 2.01 -1.39 -6.83
N TYR A 245 1.06 -0.57 -7.22
CA TYR A 245 1.02 0.08 -8.52
C TYR A 245 1.34 1.56 -8.34
N LEU A 246 2.33 2.04 -9.08
CA LEU A 246 2.77 3.43 -9.01
C LEU A 246 2.84 4.03 -10.42
N ARG A 247 2.80 5.36 -10.51
CA ARG A 247 3.15 6.03 -11.75
C ARG A 247 4.66 5.98 -11.96
N ASP A 248 5.05 6.07 -13.22
CA ASP A 248 6.45 6.20 -13.62
C ASP A 248 6.61 7.51 -14.42
N PRO A 249 6.95 8.62 -13.74
CA PRO A 249 7.04 9.93 -14.38
C PRO A 249 8.06 10.02 -15.50
N VAL A 250 9.18 9.30 -15.36
CA VAL A 250 10.25 9.28 -16.36
C VAL A 250 9.76 8.55 -17.61
N PHE A 251 9.17 7.37 -17.43
CA PHE A 251 8.57 6.61 -18.52
C PHE A 251 7.42 7.37 -19.20
N GLU A 252 6.53 8.01 -18.42
CA GLU A 252 5.42 8.81 -18.97
C GLU A 252 5.93 9.94 -19.86
N ARG A 253 6.93 10.70 -19.40
CA ARG A 253 7.55 11.79 -20.16
C ARG A 253 8.21 11.29 -21.45
N ASP A 254 9.03 10.27 -21.36
CA ASP A 254 9.85 9.76 -22.47
C ASP A 254 8.99 9.11 -23.56
N ASN A 255 7.79 8.64 -23.21
CA ASN A 255 6.82 8.08 -24.15
C ASN A 255 5.70 9.06 -24.55
N GLY A 256 5.76 10.32 -24.13
CA GLY A 256 4.75 11.34 -24.45
C GLY A 256 3.36 11.03 -23.89
N LEU A 257 3.29 10.30 -22.78
CA LEU A 257 2.05 9.94 -22.11
C LEU A 257 1.66 11.08 -21.16
N GLY A 258 0.81 11.97 -21.60
CA GLY A 258 0.37 13.14 -20.82
C GLY A 258 -0.67 12.83 -19.75
N PHE A 259 -0.51 11.77 -18.97
CA PHE A 259 -1.47 11.39 -17.94
C PHE A 259 -1.49 12.33 -16.74
N PHE A 260 -0.37 13.00 -16.46
CA PHE A 260 -0.21 13.73 -15.21
C PHE A 260 0.64 14.99 -15.36
N GLU A 261 0.31 16.05 -14.61
CA GLU A 261 1.17 17.23 -14.50
C GLU A 261 2.18 17.04 -13.37
N TRP A 262 3.46 16.88 -13.73
CA TRP A 262 4.54 16.67 -12.79
C TRP A 262 5.05 17.98 -12.20
N THR A 263 4.29 18.51 -11.24
CA THR A 263 4.69 19.67 -10.43
C THR A 263 5.77 19.28 -9.41
N GLN A 264 6.47 20.26 -8.86
CA GLN A 264 7.44 20.09 -7.77
C GLN A 264 6.88 19.25 -6.59
N THR A 265 5.66 19.57 -6.18
CA THR A 265 4.94 18.87 -5.11
C THR A 265 4.69 17.40 -5.46
N ASN A 266 4.22 17.12 -6.67
CA ASN A 266 3.91 15.76 -7.11
C ASN A 266 5.18 14.91 -7.24
N ILE A 267 6.30 15.52 -7.66
CA ILE A 267 7.60 14.85 -7.74
C ILE A 267 8.11 14.49 -6.33
N LEU A 268 8.01 15.40 -5.35
CA LEU A 268 8.38 15.10 -3.97
C LEU A 268 7.52 13.98 -3.38
N LYS A 269 6.20 14.04 -3.56
CA LYS A 269 5.28 12.98 -3.11
C LYS A 269 5.59 11.64 -3.75
N MET A 270 5.89 11.63 -5.06
CA MET A 270 6.24 10.41 -5.77
C MET A 270 7.57 9.81 -5.28
N ALA A 271 8.58 10.65 -5.06
CA ALA A 271 9.86 10.22 -4.48
C ALA A 271 9.70 9.66 -3.06
N MET A 272 8.80 10.23 -2.25
CA MET A 272 8.44 9.66 -0.94
C MET A 272 7.79 8.28 -1.09
N LEU A 273 6.83 8.12 -2.02
CA LEU A 273 6.21 6.82 -2.28
C LEU A 273 7.25 5.79 -2.71
N TYR A 274 8.15 6.12 -3.62
CA TYR A 274 9.24 5.22 -4.02
C TYR A 274 10.09 4.80 -2.82
N GLU A 275 10.52 5.75 -1.96
CA GLU A 275 11.29 5.43 -0.77
C GLU A 275 10.54 4.51 0.19
N LEU A 276 9.24 4.77 0.42
CA LEU A 276 8.39 3.97 1.31
C LEU A 276 8.29 2.51 0.86
N TYR A 277 8.32 2.26 -0.44
CA TYR A 277 8.27 0.93 -1.05
C TYR A 277 9.66 0.39 -1.43
N MET A 278 10.74 0.92 -0.84
CA MET A 278 12.13 0.46 -1.06
C MET A 278 12.62 0.58 -2.51
N LEU A 279 12.03 1.51 -3.27
CA LEU A 279 12.39 1.83 -4.67
C LEU A 279 13.29 3.07 -4.71
N ASN A 280 14.35 3.06 -3.93
CA ASN A 280 15.23 4.22 -3.76
C ASN A 280 15.94 4.61 -5.05
N ASP A 281 16.23 3.66 -5.92
CA ASP A 281 16.77 3.87 -7.26
C ASP A 281 15.82 4.70 -8.13
N SER A 282 14.54 4.34 -8.17
CA SER A 282 13.50 5.09 -8.88
C SER A 282 13.29 6.49 -8.28
N ALA A 283 13.39 6.64 -6.96
CA ALA A 283 13.33 7.95 -6.31
C ALA A 283 14.52 8.86 -6.72
N ILE A 284 15.72 8.31 -6.76
CA ILE A 284 16.93 9.05 -7.17
C ILE A 284 16.84 9.43 -8.65
N GLU A 285 16.48 8.49 -9.54
CA GLU A 285 16.28 8.75 -10.97
C GLU A 285 15.27 9.86 -11.17
N LEU A 286 14.10 9.77 -10.56
CA LEU A 286 13.05 10.79 -10.63
C LEU A 286 13.58 12.18 -10.25
N LEU A 287 14.26 12.28 -9.13
CA LEU A 287 14.79 13.56 -8.64
C LEU A 287 15.94 14.11 -9.52
N GLN A 288 16.72 13.24 -10.16
CA GLN A 288 17.74 13.64 -11.13
C GLN A 288 17.11 14.18 -12.40
N GLU A 289 16.15 13.46 -12.98
CA GLU A 289 15.50 13.77 -14.25
C GLU A 289 14.62 15.03 -14.20
N TYR A 290 14.03 15.30 -13.03
CA TYR A 290 13.17 16.47 -12.81
C TYR A 290 13.83 17.58 -11.99
N ARG A 291 15.16 17.55 -11.82
CA ARG A 291 15.90 18.55 -11.04
C ARG A 291 15.63 19.99 -11.47
N SER A 292 15.46 20.22 -12.76
CA SER A 292 15.18 21.55 -13.32
C SER A 292 13.83 22.13 -12.91
N ASN A 293 12.90 21.30 -12.47
CA ASN A 293 11.59 21.74 -11.99
C ASN A 293 11.64 22.38 -10.61
N PHE A 294 12.78 22.30 -9.92
CA PHE A 294 12.93 22.76 -8.57
C PHE A 294 13.74 24.06 -8.46
N SER A 295 13.45 24.84 -7.45
CA SER A 295 14.28 25.99 -7.12
C SER A 295 15.70 25.54 -6.73
N SER A 296 16.71 26.35 -7.04
CA SER A 296 18.11 26.06 -6.70
C SER A 296 18.38 26.00 -5.19
N SER A 297 17.42 26.36 -4.36
CA SER A 297 17.54 26.38 -2.90
C SER A 297 17.35 25.00 -2.25
N LEU A 298 16.81 24.00 -2.96
CA LEU A 298 16.61 22.67 -2.38
C LEU A 298 17.91 21.85 -2.35
N PRO A 299 18.16 21.12 -1.24
CA PRO A 299 19.43 20.43 -1.02
C PRO A 299 19.46 19.05 -1.73
N PHE A 300 19.52 19.01 -3.06
CA PHE A 300 19.46 17.77 -3.85
C PHE A 300 20.55 16.75 -3.48
N ASP A 301 21.78 17.19 -3.27
CA ASP A 301 22.86 16.28 -2.86
C ASP A 301 22.49 15.59 -1.54
N HIS A 302 21.87 16.32 -0.62
CA HIS A 302 21.37 15.74 0.63
C HIS A 302 20.19 14.79 0.42
N PHE A 303 19.27 15.07 -0.51
CA PHE A 303 18.20 14.15 -0.87
C PHE A 303 18.74 12.81 -1.35
N PHE A 304 19.74 12.83 -2.22
CA PHE A 304 20.39 11.61 -2.69
C PHE A 304 21.12 10.86 -1.56
N ASP A 305 21.77 11.59 -0.64
CA ASP A 305 22.37 10.97 0.54
C ASP A 305 21.34 10.28 1.43
N LEU A 306 20.16 10.90 1.63
CA LEU A 306 19.07 10.30 2.42
C LEU A 306 18.51 9.04 1.75
N LEU A 307 18.35 9.04 0.45
CA LEU A 307 17.86 7.91 -0.35
C LEU A 307 18.86 6.77 -0.53
N THR A 308 20.17 7.04 -0.33
CA THR A 308 21.21 6.01 -0.46
C THR A 308 20.99 4.91 0.57
N PRO A 309 20.97 3.62 0.17
CA PRO A 309 20.77 2.52 1.12
C PRO A 309 21.96 2.36 2.07
N LEU A 310 21.72 1.73 3.22
CA LEU A 310 22.80 1.29 4.11
C LEU A 310 23.60 0.17 3.46
N ILE A 311 24.92 0.25 3.54
CA ILE A 311 25.81 -0.82 3.09
C ILE A 311 26.44 -1.48 4.31
N ASN A 312 26.35 -2.80 4.38
CA ASN A 312 26.95 -3.58 5.45
C ASN A 312 28.49 -3.31 5.51
N GLY A 313 29.01 -3.13 6.71
CA GLY A 313 30.42 -2.82 6.91
C GLY A 313 30.83 -1.37 6.68
N PHE A 314 30.00 -0.58 5.95
CA PHE A 314 30.28 0.85 5.68
C PHE A 314 29.26 1.79 6.35
N GLY A 315 28.10 1.27 6.78
CA GLY A 315 27.05 2.07 7.35
C GLY A 315 26.38 3.01 6.34
N LYS A 316 25.95 4.19 6.79
CA LYS A 316 25.40 5.24 5.93
C LYS A 316 26.55 6.05 5.33
N ILE A 317 26.62 6.08 4.00
CA ILE A 317 27.58 6.89 3.23
C ILE A 317 26.82 7.82 2.28
N GLY A 318 27.46 8.88 1.82
CA GLY A 318 26.86 9.80 0.86
C GLY A 318 26.71 9.15 -0.52
N TYR A 319 25.78 9.67 -1.33
CA TYR A 319 25.46 9.12 -2.65
C TYR A 319 26.69 9.03 -3.59
N LYS A 320 27.54 10.05 -3.60
CA LYS A 320 28.75 10.08 -4.42
C LYS A 320 29.72 8.95 -4.05
N ASP A 321 29.87 8.69 -2.75
CA ASP A 321 30.72 7.61 -2.25
C ASP A 321 30.11 6.24 -2.52
N TYR A 322 28.77 6.13 -2.40
CA TYR A 322 28.02 4.93 -2.75
C TYR A 322 28.24 4.54 -4.23
N VAL A 323 28.09 5.49 -5.16
CA VAL A 323 28.32 5.25 -6.59
C VAL A 323 29.77 4.82 -6.86
N ARG A 324 30.75 5.50 -6.22
CA ARG A 324 32.15 5.12 -6.36
C ARG A 324 32.42 3.72 -5.84
N LEU A 325 31.87 3.37 -4.68
CA LEU A 325 32.03 2.06 -4.07
C LEU A 325 31.38 0.97 -4.92
N SER A 326 30.12 1.18 -5.37
CA SER A 326 29.38 0.22 -6.18
C SER A 326 30.09 -0.10 -7.51
N ASN A 327 30.76 0.89 -8.11
CA ASN A 327 31.55 0.69 -9.32
C ASN A 327 32.87 -0.08 -9.10
N SER A 328 33.35 -0.15 -7.85
CA SER A 328 34.59 -0.82 -7.47
C SER A 328 34.36 -2.24 -6.91
N LEU A 329 33.15 -2.57 -6.47
CA LEU A 329 32.82 -3.87 -5.91
C LEU A 329 32.34 -4.85 -6.98
N PRO A 330 32.60 -6.15 -6.86
CA PRO A 330 31.94 -7.17 -7.66
C PRO A 330 30.42 -7.11 -7.46
N TRP A 331 29.67 -7.21 -8.55
CA TRP A 331 28.20 -7.08 -8.51
C TRP A 331 27.51 -8.06 -7.55
N PHE A 332 28.05 -9.28 -7.37
CA PHE A 332 27.49 -10.29 -6.46
C PHE A 332 27.57 -9.88 -4.99
N GLU A 333 28.55 -9.07 -4.59
CA GLU A 333 28.61 -8.52 -3.24
C GLU A 333 27.51 -7.50 -3.03
N MET A 334 27.25 -6.67 -4.02
CA MET A 334 26.13 -5.69 -3.98
C MET A 334 24.77 -6.39 -3.94
N GLU A 335 24.58 -7.47 -4.70
CA GLU A 335 23.35 -8.26 -4.67
C GLU A 335 23.12 -8.94 -3.30
N GLY A 336 24.17 -9.44 -2.68
CA GLY A 336 24.09 -10.02 -1.32
C GLY A 336 23.56 -9.02 -0.28
N TYR A 337 23.88 -7.75 -0.44
CA TYR A 337 23.35 -6.68 0.40
C TYR A 337 21.86 -6.43 0.20
N LYS A 338 21.42 -6.28 -1.06
CA LYS A 338 20.03 -6.02 -1.41
C LYS A 338 19.07 -7.08 -0.88
N ARG A 339 19.52 -8.33 -0.80
CA ARG A 339 18.70 -9.46 -0.37
C ARG A 339 18.85 -9.81 1.12
N GLY A 340 19.64 -9.06 1.87
CA GLY A 340 19.88 -9.35 3.28
C GLY A 340 20.56 -10.71 3.53
N TRP A 341 21.25 -11.26 2.52
CA TRP A 341 21.97 -12.54 2.63
C TRP A 341 23.26 -12.42 3.42
N ILE A 342 23.80 -11.23 3.50
CA ILE A 342 25.00 -10.92 4.29
C ILE A 342 24.55 -10.05 5.45
N LYS A 343 24.64 -10.61 6.66
CA LYS A 343 24.36 -9.88 7.92
C LYS A 343 25.60 -9.12 8.35
#